data_365418170fd19bd131e411abaf0e63c5
#
_entry.id   365418170fd19bd131e411abaf0e63c5
#
_cell.length_a   1.000
_cell.length_b   1.000
_cell.length_c   1.000
_cell.angle_alpha   90.00
_cell.angle_beta   90.00
_cell.angle_gamma   90.00
#
_symmetry.space_group_name_H-M   'P 1'
#
loop_
_entity.id
_entity.type
_entity.pdbx_description
1 polymer ?
#
loop_
_entity_poly.entity_id
_entity_poly.type
_entity_poly.pdbx_seq_one_letter_code
_entity_poly.pdbx_strand_id
1 'polypeptide(L)'
;RFGVPMLSMGHLVKPGQAVAWRGPMAGNALGQLIDADWGQCDLLIVDLPPGTGDVQLSMIQKHKPVGAIIVSTPQDLALIDAARAIDLFQQSSVPIIGLVENMAGYQCPHCGEVSDPFGRGGAEAAARQMGHAFLGRIPLDMAIRTASDEGAPPAAGDGPAAAAFN
;
A
#
# COMPACT_ATOMS: atom_id res chain seq x y z
N ARG A 1 -15.43 -1.57 9.04
CA ARG A 1 -16.23 -0.99 7.95
C ARG A 1 -16.36 -2.01 6.84
N PHE A 2 -17.52 -2.15 6.20
CA PHE A 2 -17.75 -3.20 5.15
C PHE A 2 -17.43 -4.64 5.61
N GLY A 3 -17.65 -4.93 6.89
CA GLY A 3 -17.35 -6.25 7.46
C GLY A 3 -15.87 -6.49 7.79
N VAL A 4 -14.98 -5.53 7.50
CA VAL A 4 -13.54 -5.63 7.79
C VAL A 4 -13.21 -4.83 9.06
N PRO A 5 -12.71 -5.46 10.13
CA PRO A 5 -12.14 -4.76 11.28
C PRO A 5 -10.92 -3.92 10.84
N MET A 6 -10.78 -2.72 11.38
CA MET A 6 -9.68 -1.83 11.04
C MET A 6 -9.20 -1.06 12.28
N LEU A 7 -7.90 -1.05 12.50
CA LEU A 7 -7.23 -0.17 13.45
C LEU A 7 -6.23 0.72 12.71
N SER A 8 -6.12 1.96 13.16
CA SER A 8 -5.19 2.94 12.59
C SER A 8 -4.49 3.69 13.71
N MET A 9 -3.26 4.10 13.46
CA MET A 9 -2.54 5.03 14.33
C MET A 9 -3.34 6.31 14.60
N GLY A 10 -4.13 6.74 13.61
CA GLY A 10 -5.05 7.88 13.76
C GLY A 10 -6.12 7.70 14.84
N HIS A 11 -6.48 6.46 15.18
CA HIS A 11 -7.43 6.19 16.28
C HIS A 11 -6.82 6.38 17.66
N LEU A 12 -5.48 6.40 17.77
CA LEU A 12 -4.75 6.56 19.03
C LEU A 12 -4.49 8.02 19.40
N VAL A 13 -4.87 8.98 18.55
CA VAL A 13 -4.58 10.40 18.72
C VAL A 13 -5.86 11.24 18.56
N LYS A 14 -5.87 12.43 19.18
CA LYS A 14 -6.99 13.36 19.03
C LYS A 14 -7.00 13.96 17.62
N PRO A 15 -8.17 14.21 17.03
CA PRO A 15 -8.27 14.87 15.74
C PRO A 15 -7.51 16.20 15.74
N GLY A 16 -6.70 16.44 14.71
CA GLY A 16 -5.88 17.63 14.56
C GLY A 16 -4.60 17.70 15.42
N GLN A 17 -4.32 16.66 16.21
CA GLN A 17 -3.09 16.59 16.98
C GLN A 17 -1.93 16.08 16.11
N ALA A 18 -0.86 16.87 16.00
CA ALA A 18 0.37 16.41 15.40
C ALA A 18 1.04 15.35 16.28
N VAL A 19 1.45 14.25 15.69
CA VAL A 19 2.12 13.16 16.38
C VAL A 19 3.56 13.06 15.90
N ALA A 20 4.49 13.39 16.77
CA ALA A 20 5.92 13.22 16.51
C ALA A 20 6.35 11.78 16.89
N TRP A 21 5.94 10.81 16.10
CA TRP A 21 6.38 9.44 16.28
C TRP A 21 7.83 9.30 15.79
N ARG A 22 8.74 9.06 16.70
CA ARG A 22 10.13 8.76 16.36
C ARG A 22 10.35 7.26 16.39
N GLY A 23 11.11 6.72 15.43
CA GLY A 23 11.54 5.34 15.27
C GLY A 23 10.98 4.29 16.24
N PRO A 24 11.57 4.11 17.43
CA PRO A 24 11.14 3.07 18.38
C PRO A 24 9.69 3.21 18.85
N MET A 25 9.16 4.45 18.96
CA MET A 25 7.77 4.68 19.36
C MET A 25 6.78 4.21 18.28
N ALA A 26 7.09 4.49 17.02
CA ALA A 26 6.27 4.04 15.90
C ALA A 26 6.28 2.51 15.78
N GLY A 27 7.44 1.87 15.95
CA GLY A 27 7.55 0.42 15.99
C GLY A 27 6.77 -0.23 17.14
N ASN A 28 6.78 0.36 18.34
CA ASN A 28 6.00 -0.12 19.46
C ASN A 28 4.49 0.04 19.25
N ALA A 29 4.07 1.16 18.68
CA ALA A 29 2.66 1.38 18.38
C ALA A 29 2.16 0.43 17.29
N LEU A 30 2.97 0.15 16.26
CA LEU A 30 2.64 -0.88 15.28
C LEU A 30 2.49 -2.25 15.95
N GLY A 31 3.39 -2.63 16.85
CA GLY A 31 3.26 -3.87 17.62
C GLY A 31 1.93 -3.96 18.37
N GLN A 32 1.51 -2.88 19.05
CA GLN A 32 0.22 -2.83 19.75
C GLN A 32 -0.97 -2.98 18.79
N LEU A 33 -0.89 -2.44 17.57
CA LEU A 33 -1.94 -2.60 16.56
C LEU A 33 -1.99 -4.05 16.05
N ILE A 34 -0.85 -4.69 15.82
CA ILE A 34 -0.80 -6.08 15.33
C ILE A 34 -1.26 -7.05 16.43
N ASP A 35 -0.85 -6.83 17.67
CA ASP A 35 -1.16 -7.68 18.82
C ASP A 35 -2.56 -7.39 19.44
N ALA A 36 -3.36 -6.50 18.84
CA ALA A 36 -4.70 -6.23 19.28
C ALA A 36 -5.61 -7.46 19.16
N ASP A 37 -6.70 -7.49 19.93
CA ASP A 37 -7.70 -8.54 19.79
C ASP A 37 -8.52 -8.34 18.50
N TRP A 38 -8.14 -9.08 17.47
CA TRP A 38 -8.80 -9.08 16.17
C TRP A 38 -9.97 -10.08 16.08
N GLY A 39 -10.28 -10.82 17.17
CA GLY A 39 -11.28 -11.89 17.17
C GLY A 39 -10.90 -13.02 16.21
N GLN A 40 -11.88 -13.52 15.45
CA GLN A 40 -11.62 -14.51 14.40
C GLN A 40 -11.09 -13.79 13.14
N CYS A 41 -9.78 -13.84 12.93
CA CYS A 41 -9.11 -13.19 11.82
C CYS A 41 -8.18 -14.20 11.14
N ASP A 42 -8.47 -14.53 9.88
CA ASP A 42 -7.66 -15.45 9.08
C ASP A 42 -6.48 -14.76 8.40
N LEU A 43 -6.61 -13.46 8.12
CA LEU A 43 -5.59 -12.67 7.44
C LEU A 43 -5.56 -11.25 8.00
N LEU A 44 -4.39 -10.81 8.43
CA LEU A 44 -4.11 -9.43 8.81
C LEU A 44 -3.31 -8.74 7.72
N ILE A 45 -3.85 -7.65 7.19
CA ILE A 45 -3.16 -6.78 6.23
C ILE A 45 -2.62 -5.56 6.97
N VAL A 46 -1.32 -5.34 6.88
CA VAL A 46 -0.63 -4.21 7.52
C VAL A 46 -0.19 -3.21 6.46
N ASP A 47 -0.82 -2.02 6.47
CA ASP A 47 -0.41 -0.89 5.63
C ASP A 47 0.72 -0.14 6.34
N LEU A 48 1.92 -0.20 5.75
CA LEU A 48 3.14 0.36 6.32
C LEU A 48 3.38 1.77 5.82
N PRO A 49 3.99 2.66 6.65
CA PRO A 49 4.43 3.95 6.17
C PRO A 49 5.50 3.78 5.07
N PRO A 50 5.69 4.80 4.21
CA PRO A 50 6.68 4.72 3.13
C PRO A 50 8.12 4.60 3.66
N GLY A 51 8.99 4.01 2.84
CA GLY A 51 10.42 3.89 3.11
C GLY A 51 10.82 2.54 3.72
N THR A 52 12.08 2.47 4.18
CA THR A 52 12.74 1.27 4.73
C THR A 52 13.24 1.51 6.15
N GLY A 53 12.43 2.21 6.96
CA GLY A 53 12.81 2.67 8.29
C GLY A 53 12.56 1.68 9.43
N ASP A 54 12.66 2.19 10.65
CA ASP A 54 12.53 1.42 11.89
C ASP A 54 11.20 0.68 12.04
N VAL A 55 10.12 1.20 11.44
CA VAL A 55 8.79 0.59 11.52
C VAL A 55 8.77 -0.73 10.75
N GLN A 56 9.28 -0.72 9.52
CA GLN A 56 9.39 -1.92 8.67
C GLN A 56 10.31 -2.95 9.32
N LEU A 57 11.47 -2.54 9.81
CA LEU A 57 12.41 -3.40 10.50
C LEU A 57 11.80 -4.01 11.77
N SER A 58 11.12 -3.21 12.59
CA SER A 58 10.45 -3.69 13.80
C SER A 58 9.38 -4.72 13.48
N MET A 59 8.58 -4.47 12.44
CA MET A 59 7.54 -5.39 11.99
C MET A 59 8.14 -6.72 11.53
N ILE A 60 9.13 -6.68 10.66
CA ILE A 60 9.80 -7.88 10.14
C ILE A 60 10.42 -8.71 11.26
N GLN A 61 11.08 -8.06 12.22
CA GLN A 61 11.80 -8.75 13.31
C GLN A 61 10.84 -9.39 14.32
N LYS A 62 9.72 -8.72 14.63
CA LYS A 62 8.80 -9.17 15.68
C LYS A 62 7.67 -10.06 15.15
N HIS A 63 7.17 -9.79 13.96
CA HIS A 63 5.93 -10.38 13.45
C HIS A 63 6.09 -11.12 12.11
N LYS A 64 7.28 -11.18 11.56
CA LYS A 64 7.66 -11.82 10.29
C LYS A 64 6.47 -12.14 9.36
N PRO A 65 6.08 -11.22 8.47
CA PRO A 65 4.91 -11.39 7.61
C PRO A 65 5.08 -12.59 6.67
N VAL A 66 3.98 -13.20 6.28
CA VAL A 66 3.97 -14.32 5.33
C VAL A 66 4.33 -13.89 3.91
N GLY A 67 4.23 -12.60 3.62
CA GLY A 67 4.64 -12.01 2.36
C GLY A 67 4.40 -10.51 2.32
N ALA A 68 4.94 -9.85 1.31
CA ALA A 68 4.80 -8.42 1.07
C ALA A 68 4.30 -8.15 -0.36
N ILE A 69 3.36 -7.21 -0.50
CA ILE A 69 2.97 -6.61 -1.77
C ILE A 69 3.60 -5.23 -1.83
N ILE A 70 4.29 -4.95 -2.92
CA ILE A 70 4.95 -3.67 -3.13
C ILE A 70 4.08 -2.80 -4.04
N VAL A 71 3.68 -1.64 -3.55
CA VAL A 71 2.90 -0.67 -4.31
C VAL A 71 3.81 0.49 -4.69
N SER A 72 3.88 0.80 -5.97
CA SER A 72 4.68 1.92 -6.49
C SER A 72 3.90 2.68 -7.56
N THR A 73 4.32 3.91 -7.85
CA THR A 73 3.91 4.64 -9.04
C THR A 73 4.90 4.39 -10.17
N PRO A 74 4.59 4.73 -11.45
CA PRO A 74 5.49 4.47 -12.58
C PRO A 74 6.80 5.28 -12.57
N GLN A 75 6.93 6.29 -11.72
CA GLN A 75 8.06 7.23 -11.68
C GLN A 75 9.34 6.56 -11.19
N ASP A 76 10.48 6.92 -11.77
CA ASP A 76 11.79 6.35 -11.43
C ASP A 76 12.14 6.46 -9.94
N LEU A 77 11.87 7.60 -9.30
CA LEU A 77 12.16 7.79 -7.88
C LEU A 77 11.33 6.85 -6.99
N ALA A 78 10.06 6.63 -7.32
CA ALA A 78 9.22 5.69 -6.59
C ALA A 78 9.70 4.24 -6.79
N LEU A 79 10.15 3.91 -7.99
CA LEU A 79 10.70 2.58 -8.30
C LEU A 79 12.03 2.31 -7.58
N ILE A 80 12.87 3.32 -7.40
CA ILE A 80 14.08 3.20 -6.58
C ILE A 80 13.74 2.86 -5.13
N ASP A 81 12.74 3.53 -4.55
CA ASP A 81 12.31 3.24 -3.18
C ASP A 81 11.62 1.87 -3.07
N ALA A 82 10.84 1.49 -4.07
CA ALA A 82 10.26 0.16 -4.16
C ALA A 82 11.33 -0.93 -4.22
N ALA A 83 12.39 -0.74 -5.00
CA ALA A 83 13.52 -1.68 -5.08
C ALA A 83 14.24 -1.83 -3.74
N ARG A 84 14.42 -0.73 -2.98
CA ARG A 84 14.98 -0.77 -1.63
C ARG A 84 14.10 -1.54 -0.66
N ALA A 85 12.77 -1.36 -0.75
CA ALA A 85 11.84 -2.10 0.09
C ALA A 85 11.85 -3.60 -0.24
N ILE A 86 11.91 -3.97 -1.52
CA ILE A 86 12.05 -5.35 -1.97
C ILE A 86 13.32 -5.98 -1.38
N ASP A 87 14.46 -5.31 -1.52
CA ASP A 87 15.74 -5.77 -0.98
C ASP A 87 15.68 -6.01 0.55
N LEU A 88 15.08 -5.06 1.29
CA LEU A 88 14.88 -5.20 2.74
C LEU A 88 14.08 -6.45 3.11
N PHE A 89 12.95 -6.67 2.45
CA PHE A 89 12.11 -7.84 2.70
C PHE A 89 12.80 -9.15 2.31
N GLN A 90 13.51 -9.18 1.19
CA GLN A 90 14.26 -10.34 0.74
C GLN A 90 15.41 -10.69 1.69
N GLN A 91 16.20 -9.72 2.15
CA GLN A 91 17.26 -9.92 3.15
C GLN A 91 16.70 -10.47 4.46
N SER A 92 15.46 -10.14 4.78
CA SER A 92 14.77 -10.64 5.98
C SER A 92 13.99 -11.94 5.73
N SER A 93 14.17 -12.57 4.57
CA SER A 93 13.48 -13.81 4.17
C SER A 93 11.95 -13.68 4.22
N VAL A 94 11.42 -12.52 3.82
CA VAL A 94 10.00 -12.27 3.61
C VAL A 94 9.72 -12.36 2.11
N PRO A 95 8.84 -13.27 1.66
CA PRO A 95 8.51 -13.42 0.24
C PRO A 95 7.85 -12.15 -0.34
N ILE A 96 8.25 -11.77 -1.55
CA ILE A 96 7.52 -10.75 -2.32
C ILE A 96 6.43 -11.45 -3.11
N ILE A 97 5.17 -11.17 -2.78
CA ILE A 97 3.99 -11.71 -3.46
C ILE A 97 3.88 -11.12 -4.86
N GLY A 98 4.15 -9.81 -4.99
CA GLY A 98 4.19 -9.12 -6.27
C GLY A 98 4.17 -7.61 -6.14
N LEU A 99 4.15 -6.95 -7.31
CA LEU A 99 4.13 -5.50 -7.44
C LEU A 99 2.79 -5.03 -8.02
N VAL A 100 2.31 -3.90 -7.52
CA VAL A 100 1.16 -3.15 -8.05
C VAL A 100 1.63 -1.78 -8.53
N GLU A 101 1.22 -1.38 -9.73
CA GLU A 101 1.45 -0.04 -10.25
C GLU A 101 0.24 0.84 -9.95
N ASN A 102 0.39 1.78 -9.02
CA ASN A 102 -0.64 2.75 -8.68
C ASN A 102 -0.48 4.03 -9.52
N MET A 103 -1.56 4.79 -9.69
CA MET A 103 -1.61 6.01 -10.51
C MET A 103 -1.19 5.78 -11.97
N ALA A 104 -1.54 4.62 -12.52
CA ALA A 104 -1.22 4.19 -13.87
C ALA A 104 -2.27 4.65 -14.87
N GLY A 105 -1.94 5.71 -15.64
CA GLY A 105 -2.84 6.30 -16.60
C GLY A 105 -3.94 7.19 -15.98
N TYR A 106 -4.30 8.23 -16.68
CA TYR A 106 -5.39 9.14 -16.33
C TYR A 106 -6.31 9.29 -17.53
N GLN A 107 -7.57 8.93 -17.38
CA GLN A 107 -8.59 9.17 -18.39
C GLN A 107 -9.27 10.53 -18.13
N CYS A 108 -9.20 11.42 -19.12
CA CYS A 108 -9.84 12.73 -19.04
C CYS A 108 -11.37 12.56 -18.97
N PRO A 109 -12.04 13.11 -17.93
CA PRO A 109 -13.49 12.97 -17.79
C PRO A 109 -14.30 13.76 -18.85
N HIS A 110 -13.66 14.66 -19.58
CA HIS A 110 -14.32 15.49 -20.61
C HIS A 110 -14.24 14.89 -22.01
N CYS A 111 -13.06 14.37 -22.41
CA CYS A 111 -12.85 13.87 -23.78
C CYS A 111 -12.56 12.36 -23.83
N GLY A 112 -12.37 11.71 -22.69
CA GLY A 112 -12.04 10.28 -22.63
C GLY A 112 -10.60 9.93 -23.03
N GLU A 113 -9.79 10.92 -23.44
CA GLU A 113 -8.39 10.69 -23.80
C GLU A 113 -7.60 10.20 -22.60
N VAL A 114 -6.76 9.17 -22.81
CA VAL A 114 -5.88 8.61 -21.78
C VAL A 114 -4.50 9.24 -21.91
N SER A 115 -3.99 9.76 -20.80
CA SER A 115 -2.64 10.29 -20.67
C SER A 115 -1.91 9.61 -19.51
N ASP A 116 -0.59 9.65 -19.52
CA ASP A 116 0.26 9.03 -18.50
C ASP A 116 1.09 10.10 -17.75
N PRO A 117 0.48 10.92 -16.88
CA PRO A 117 1.15 12.06 -16.24
C PRO A 117 2.33 11.65 -15.36
N PHE A 118 2.34 10.41 -14.89
CA PHE A 118 3.44 9.84 -14.08
C PHE A 118 4.27 8.79 -14.84
N GLY A 119 4.06 8.63 -16.13
CA GLY A 119 4.64 7.54 -16.91
C GLY A 119 3.77 6.29 -16.89
N ARG A 120 4.23 5.23 -17.52
CA ARG A 120 3.50 3.98 -17.67
C ARG A 120 4.41 2.76 -17.67
N GLY A 121 4.00 1.72 -16.98
CA GLY A 121 4.65 0.40 -17.05
C GLY A 121 5.96 0.29 -16.30
N GLY A 122 6.35 1.30 -15.50
CA GLY A 122 7.59 1.28 -14.74
C GLY A 122 7.61 0.15 -13.69
N ALA A 123 6.53 -0.02 -12.94
CA ALA A 123 6.46 -1.08 -11.94
C ALA A 123 6.37 -2.48 -12.56
N GLU A 124 5.71 -2.63 -13.72
CA GLU A 124 5.70 -3.91 -14.45
C GLU A 124 7.09 -4.28 -14.96
N ALA A 125 7.81 -3.31 -15.54
CA ALA A 125 9.19 -3.52 -16.02
C ALA A 125 10.12 -3.88 -14.86
N ALA A 126 10.01 -3.19 -13.73
CA ALA A 126 10.77 -3.47 -12.51
C ALA A 126 10.45 -4.85 -11.95
N ALA A 127 9.18 -5.25 -11.87
CA ALA A 127 8.78 -6.59 -11.45
C ALA A 127 9.43 -7.68 -12.30
N ARG A 128 9.35 -7.53 -13.63
CA ARG A 128 9.95 -8.47 -14.58
C ARG A 128 11.48 -8.55 -14.42
N GLN A 129 12.15 -7.40 -14.28
CA GLN A 129 13.59 -7.35 -14.12
C GLN A 129 14.06 -8.01 -12.81
N MET A 130 13.30 -7.86 -11.74
CA MET A 130 13.62 -8.43 -10.42
C MET A 130 13.07 -9.85 -10.22
N GLY A 131 12.38 -10.42 -11.21
CA GLY A 131 11.84 -11.78 -11.15
C GLY A 131 10.63 -11.94 -10.24
N HIS A 132 9.83 -10.86 -10.04
CA HIS A 132 8.62 -10.88 -9.24
C HIS A 132 7.35 -10.83 -10.09
N ALA A 133 6.23 -11.28 -9.52
CA ALA A 133 4.92 -11.16 -10.17
C ALA A 133 4.50 -9.69 -10.27
N PHE A 134 3.91 -9.33 -11.39
CA PHE A 134 3.19 -8.08 -11.55
C PHE A 134 1.69 -8.36 -11.34
N LEU A 135 1.08 -7.75 -10.34
CA LEU A 135 -0.29 -8.04 -9.91
C LEU A 135 -1.34 -7.22 -10.65
N GLY A 136 -0.98 -6.02 -11.12
CA GLY A 136 -1.91 -5.18 -11.85
C GLY A 136 -1.65 -3.69 -11.71
N ARG A 137 -2.56 -2.90 -12.32
CA ARG A 137 -2.51 -1.44 -12.33
C ARG A 137 -3.77 -0.85 -11.74
N ILE A 138 -3.61 0.17 -10.93
CA ILE A 138 -4.69 1.01 -10.42
C ILE A 138 -4.58 2.37 -11.11
N PRO A 139 -5.61 2.82 -11.83
CA PRO A 139 -5.54 4.08 -12.57
C PRO A 139 -5.53 5.29 -11.62
N LEU A 140 -5.02 6.40 -12.12
CA LEU A 140 -5.25 7.71 -11.52
C LEU A 140 -6.67 8.15 -11.89
N ASP A 141 -7.60 8.00 -10.95
CA ASP A 141 -9.02 8.28 -11.17
C ASP A 141 -9.59 9.14 -10.04
N MET A 142 -10.30 10.21 -10.43
CA MET A 142 -10.93 11.10 -9.45
C MET A 142 -12.03 10.41 -8.64
N ALA A 143 -12.73 9.43 -9.23
CA ALA A 143 -13.75 8.67 -8.52
C ALA A 143 -13.14 7.81 -7.41
N ILE A 144 -11.98 7.19 -7.67
CA ILE A 144 -11.22 6.44 -6.66
C ILE A 144 -10.85 7.36 -5.49
N ARG A 145 -10.28 8.53 -5.78
CA ARG A 145 -9.90 9.50 -4.75
C ARG A 145 -11.11 9.96 -3.94
N THR A 146 -12.16 10.45 -4.61
CA THR A 146 -13.34 11.02 -3.94
C THR A 146 -14.02 9.97 -3.05
N ALA A 147 -14.26 8.78 -3.57
CA ALA A 147 -14.87 7.71 -2.81
C ALA A 147 -14.01 7.27 -1.61
N SER A 148 -12.69 7.26 -1.77
CA SER A 148 -11.75 6.94 -0.68
C SER A 148 -11.78 8.02 0.40
N ASP A 149 -11.80 9.32 0.05
CA ASP A 149 -11.90 10.43 0.99
C ASP A 149 -13.21 10.39 1.80
N GLU A 150 -14.31 9.96 1.17
CA GLU A 150 -15.60 9.74 1.82
C GLU A 150 -15.65 8.46 2.66
N GLY A 151 -14.62 7.64 2.58
CA GLY A 151 -14.52 6.36 3.27
C GLY A 151 -15.45 5.28 2.68
N ALA A 152 -15.75 5.37 1.40
CA ALA A 152 -16.47 4.40 0.60
C ALA A 152 -15.54 3.82 -0.47
N PRO A 153 -14.59 2.92 -0.10
CA PRO A 153 -13.55 2.46 -1.02
C PRO A 153 -14.17 1.80 -2.26
N PRO A 154 -13.70 2.14 -3.47
CA PRO A 154 -14.26 1.61 -4.72
C PRO A 154 -14.27 0.09 -4.79
N ALA A 155 -13.29 -0.58 -4.19
CA ALA A 155 -13.20 -2.04 -4.11
C ALA A 155 -14.39 -2.70 -3.38
N ALA A 156 -15.17 -1.94 -2.59
CA ALA A 156 -16.37 -2.44 -1.92
C ALA A 156 -17.65 -2.29 -2.76
N GLY A 157 -17.56 -1.75 -3.97
CA GLY A 157 -18.67 -1.52 -4.89
C GLY A 157 -18.54 -2.29 -6.20
N ASP A 158 -19.52 -2.12 -7.09
CA ASP A 158 -19.60 -2.80 -8.39
C ASP A 158 -19.35 -1.83 -9.58
N GLY A 159 -18.91 -0.61 -9.29
CA GLY A 159 -18.66 0.41 -10.30
C GLY A 159 -17.39 0.18 -11.15
N PRO A 160 -17.19 0.94 -12.24
CA PRO A 160 -16.00 0.81 -13.10
C PRO A 160 -14.68 0.94 -12.33
N ALA A 161 -14.65 1.78 -11.29
CA ALA A 161 -13.47 1.95 -10.45
C ALA A 161 -13.15 0.70 -9.61
N ALA A 162 -14.14 -0.14 -9.29
CA ALA A 162 -13.95 -1.38 -8.56
C ALA A 162 -13.19 -2.43 -9.39
N ALA A 163 -13.36 -2.41 -10.71
CA ALA A 163 -12.71 -3.37 -11.61
C ALA A 163 -11.16 -3.30 -11.55
N ALA A 164 -10.61 -2.17 -11.14
CA ALA A 164 -9.15 -2.02 -10.98
C ALA A 164 -8.59 -2.78 -9.76
N PHE A 165 -9.46 -3.24 -8.84
CA PHE A 165 -9.08 -3.92 -7.61
C PHE A 165 -9.45 -5.42 -7.62
N ASN A 166 -10.12 -5.87 -8.67
CA ASN A 166 -10.53 -7.26 -8.90
C ASN A 166 -9.67 -7.92 -9.99
#